data_34e564d9393a1439428ca83f5ba4f907
#
_entry.id   34e564d9393a1439428ca83f5ba4f907
#
_cell.length_a   1.000
_cell.length_b   1.000
_cell.length_c   1.000
_cell.angle_alpha   90.00
_cell.angle_beta   90.00
_cell.angle_gamma   90.00
#
_symmetry.space_group_name_H-M   'P 1'
#
loop_
_entity.id
_entity.type
_entity.pdbx_description
1 polymer ?
#
loop_
_entity_poly.entity_id
_entity_poly.type
_entity_poly.pdbx_seq_one_letter_code
_entity_poly.pdbx_strand_id
1 'polypeptide(L)'
;MNAPHLTIRSIQATLVKVPMRRALGTSAMRIDQAPLLLIDLQTDEGVVGRAYLFCYLESAGVAATALVRDAAAVLASKSAAPAEVRRLLEARFRLVGARGIVSMIMAGIDIACWDALAVAAGLPLATLLGAPLRPIPAYNSNGLGLVAPEAVAQEALELVD
;
A
#
# COMPACT_ATOMS: atom_id res chain seq x y z
N MET A 1 21.28 -18.64 -7.30
CA MET A 1 19.83 -18.80 -7.50
C MET A 1 19.37 -17.69 -8.43
N ASN A 2 18.72 -18.04 -9.55
CA ASN A 2 18.11 -17.01 -10.41
C ASN A 2 16.92 -16.39 -9.67
N ALA A 3 16.77 -15.06 -9.74
CA ALA A 3 15.60 -14.39 -9.20
C ALA A 3 14.32 -14.99 -9.83
N PRO A 4 13.23 -15.18 -9.06
CA PRO A 4 11.98 -15.71 -9.61
C PRO A 4 11.47 -14.77 -10.70
N HIS A 5 11.21 -15.34 -11.89
CA HIS A 5 10.57 -14.59 -12.97
C HIS A 5 9.05 -14.75 -12.81
N LEU A 6 8.35 -13.65 -12.54
CA LEU A 6 6.91 -13.62 -12.39
C LEU A 6 6.29 -12.77 -13.50
N THR A 7 5.18 -13.27 -14.08
CA THR A 7 4.40 -12.60 -15.11
C THR A 7 3.08 -12.12 -14.54
N ILE A 8 2.78 -10.84 -14.68
CA ILE A 8 1.53 -10.23 -14.16
C ILE A 8 0.36 -10.74 -14.99
N ARG A 9 -0.55 -11.51 -14.35
CA ARG A 9 -1.83 -11.93 -14.94
C ARG A 9 -2.88 -10.83 -14.82
N SER A 10 -3.06 -10.30 -13.63
CA SER A 10 -4.02 -9.24 -13.35
C SER A 10 -3.65 -8.46 -12.09
N ILE A 11 -4.15 -7.23 -11.99
CA ILE A 11 -4.10 -6.43 -10.77
C ILE A 11 -5.53 -6.02 -10.44
N GLN A 12 -5.99 -6.36 -9.24
CA GLN A 12 -7.30 -6.00 -8.72
C GLN A 12 -7.16 -4.99 -7.60
N ALA A 13 -8.07 -4.04 -7.54
CA ALA A 13 -8.12 -3.03 -6.48
C ALA A 13 -9.52 -2.99 -5.88
N THR A 14 -9.61 -3.16 -4.56
CA THR A 14 -10.86 -3.15 -3.81
C THR A 14 -10.82 -2.05 -2.76
N LEU A 15 -11.69 -1.05 -2.92
CA LEU A 15 -11.86 0.01 -1.94
C LEU A 15 -12.76 -0.48 -0.80
N VAL A 16 -12.25 -0.41 0.42
CA VAL A 16 -13.00 -0.75 1.65
C VAL A 16 -12.97 0.44 2.62
N LYS A 17 -13.98 0.54 3.47
CA LYS A 17 -14.04 1.48 4.60
C LYS A 17 -14.02 0.69 5.90
N VAL A 18 -12.98 0.87 6.68
CA VAL A 18 -12.77 0.13 7.92
C VAL A 18 -13.04 1.06 9.11
N PRO A 19 -14.01 0.76 9.99
CA PRO A 19 -14.21 1.53 11.21
C PRO A 19 -12.94 1.52 12.07
N MET A 20 -12.54 2.68 12.55
CA MET A 20 -11.38 2.80 13.44
C MET A 20 -11.84 2.72 14.90
N ARG A 21 -11.14 1.95 15.73
CA ARG A 21 -11.39 1.90 17.17
C ARG A 21 -11.21 3.27 17.83
N ARG A 22 -10.22 4.00 17.37
CA ARG A 22 -9.97 5.40 17.73
C ARG A 22 -9.89 6.20 16.45
N ALA A 23 -10.59 7.31 16.42
CA ALA A 23 -10.54 8.19 15.26
C ALA A 23 -9.14 8.78 15.09
N LEU A 24 -8.65 8.82 13.85
CA LEU A 24 -7.42 9.52 13.54
C LEU A 24 -7.70 11.03 13.49
N GLY A 25 -7.19 11.77 14.45
CA GLY A 25 -7.24 13.23 14.49
C GLY A 25 -5.97 13.83 13.91
N THR A 26 -6.10 14.70 12.93
CA THR A 26 -4.99 15.49 12.37
C THR A 26 -5.36 16.96 12.40
N SER A 27 -4.40 17.87 12.14
CA SER A 27 -4.69 19.31 11.99
C SER A 27 -5.63 19.62 10.83
N ALA A 28 -5.80 18.71 9.87
CA ALA A 28 -6.62 18.93 8.69
C ALA A 28 -8.00 18.29 8.79
N MET A 29 -8.12 17.14 9.46
CA MET A 29 -9.38 16.38 9.49
C MET A 29 -9.38 15.31 10.60
N ARG A 30 -10.61 14.87 10.91
CA ARG A 30 -10.86 13.68 11.72
C ARG A 30 -11.35 12.55 10.81
N ILE A 31 -10.79 11.35 11.00
CA ILE A 31 -11.11 10.16 10.23
C ILE A 31 -11.60 9.07 11.18
N ASP A 32 -12.89 8.76 11.12
CA ASP A 32 -13.53 7.70 11.92
C ASP A 32 -13.58 6.36 11.16
N GLN A 33 -13.50 6.40 9.85
CA GLN A 33 -13.43 5.24 8.97
C GLN A 33 -12.23 5.37 8.03
N ALA A 34 -11.34 4.39 8.04
CA ALA A 34 -10.18 4.35 7.18
C ALA A 34 -10.58 3.89 5.75
N PRO A 35 -10.52 4.75 4.73
CA PRO A 35 -10.68 4.30 3.35
C PRO A 35 -9.37 3.66 2.88
N LEU A 36 -9.37 2.32 2.75
CA LEU A 36 -8.24 1.53 2.31
C LEU A 36 -8.48 0.99 0.90
N LEU A 37 -7.52 1.14 0.02
CA LEU A 37 -7.49 0.47 -1.27
C LEU A 37 -6.60 -0.76 -1.16
N LEU A 38 -7.21 -1.94 -1.18
CA LEU A 38 -6.51 -3.23 -1.19
C LEU A 38 -6.10 -3.54 -2.62
N ILE A 39 -4.86 -3.98 -2.83
CA ILE A 39 -4.30 -4.31 -4.15
C ILE A 39 -3.83 -5.75 -4.12
N ASP A 40 -4.39 -6.58 -5.00
CA ASP A 40 -3.96 -7.95 -5.26
C ASP A 40 -3.36 -8.03 -6.67
N LEU A 41 -2.07 -8.35 -6.76
CA LEU A 41 -1.35 -8.61 -8.00
C LEU A 41 -1.25 -10.13 -8.18
N GLN A 42 -1.96 -10.66 -9.16
CA GLN A 42 -1.94 -12.08 -9.48
C GLN A 42 -0.93 -12.35 -10.59
N THR A 43 -0.16 -13.43 -10.48
CA THR A 43 0.80 -13.85 -11.49
C THR A 43 0.36 -15.13 -12.20
N ASP A 44 0.92 -15.38 -13.39
CA ASP A 44 0.67 -16.61 -14.15
C ASP A 44 1.23 -17.84 -13.43
N GLU A 45 2.25 -17.66 -12.62
CA GLU A 45 2.89 -18.68 -11.81
C GLU A 45 2.10 -19.01 -10.53
N GLY A 46 0.93 -18.39 -10.34
CA GLY A 46 0.03 -18.66 -9.21
C GLY A 46 0.38 -17.94 -7.91
N VAL A 47 1.35 -17.04 -7.94
CA VAL A 47 1.73 -16.21 -6.81
C VAL A 47 0.84 -14.96 -6.75
N VAL A 48 0.46 -14.54 -5.54
CA VAL A 48 -0.31 -13.31 -5.31
C VAL A 48 0.51 -12.38 -4.43
N GLY A 49 0.87 -11.22 -4.98
CA GLY A 49 1.46 -10.13 -4.21
C GLY A 49 0.39 -9.15 -3.73
N ARG A 50 0.53 -8.65 -2.52
CA ARG A 50 -0.47 -7.82 -1.85
C ARG A 50 0.10 -6.49 -1.36
N ALA A 51 -0.74 -5.47 -1.45
CA ALA A 51 -0.47 -4.17 -0.87
C ALA A 51 -1.77 -3.50 -0.44
N TYR A 52 -1.67 -2.43 0.32
CA TYR A 52 -2.78 -1.53 0.56
C TYR A 52 -2.33 -0.06 0.57
N LEU A 53 -3.26 0.82 0.29
CA LEU A 53 -3.06 2.26 0.39
C LEU A 53 -4.09 2.86 1.35
N PHE A 54 -3.65 3.70 2.26
CA PHE A 54 -4.54 4.54 3.05
C PHE A 54 -4.88 5.79 2.24
N CYS A 55 -6.14 5.89 1.79
CA CYS A 55 -6.53 6.93 0.84
C CYS A 55 -6.95 8.26 1.50
N TYR A 56 -7.10 8.31 2.83
CA TYR A 56 -7.58 9.44 3.65
C TYR A 56 -8.99 9.91 3.31
N LEU A 57 -9.34 10.02 2.02
CA LEU A 57 -10.67 10.39 1.51
C LEU A 57 -11.25 9.27 0.68
N GLU A 58 -12.55 9.03 0.78
CA GLU A 58 -13.24 8.04 -0.07
C GLU A 58 -13.13 8.40 -1.55
N SER A 59 -13.26 9.67 -1.90
CA SER A 59 -13.10 10.16 -3.28
C SER A 59 -11.72 9.90 -3.84
N ALA A 60 -10.67 10.02 -3.03
CA ALA A 60 -9.32 9.64 -3.42
C ALA A 60 -9.19 8.14 -3.66
N GLY A 61 -9.84 7.29 -2.83
CA GLY A 61 -9.90 5.85 -3.04
C GLY A 61 -10.60 5.46 -4.34
N VAL A 62 -11.72 6.12 -4.67
CA VAL A 62 -12.43 5.93 -5.95
C VAL A 62 -11.53 6.29 -7.13
N ALA A 63 -10.86 7.44 -7.09
CA ALA A 63 -9.94 7.87 -8.14
C ALA A 63 -8.73 6.92 -8.25
N ALA A 64 -8.16 6.48 -7.12
CA ALA A 64 -7.08 5.50 -7.10
C ALA A 64 -7.49 4.17 -7.73
N THR A 65 -8.71 3.69 -7.47
CA THR A 65 -9.25 2.46 -8.08
C THR A 65 -9.26 2.56 -9.61
N ALA A 66 -9.70 3.70 -10.15
CA ALA A 66 -9.69 3.93 -11.59
C ALA A 66 -8.27 3.94 -12.17
N LEU A 67 -7.33 4.62 -11.51
CA LEU A 67 -5.93 4.67 -11.92
C LEU A 67 -5.23 3.30 -11.84
N VAL A 68 -5.54 2.47 -10.84
CA VAL A 68 -5.03 1.09 -10.77
C VAL A 68 -5.57 0.26 -11.93
N ARG A 69 -6.82 0.43 -12.33
CA ARG A 69 -7.39 -0.25 -13.51
C ARG A 69 -6.64 0.13 -14.80
N ASP A 70 -6.31 1.41 -14.97
CA ASP A 70 -5.50 1.89 -16.10
C ASP A 70 -4.08 1.29 -16.08
N ALA A 71 -3.47 1.23 -14.90
CA ALA A 71 -2.16 0.60 -14.71
C ALA A 71 -2.21 -0.91 -15.03
N ALA A 72 -3.23 -1.62 -14.54
CA ALA A 72 -3.43 -3.05 -14.78
C ALA A 72 -3.50 -3.39 -16.27
N ALA A 73 -4.19 -2.57 -17.06
CA ALA A 73 -4.28 -2.76 -18.51
C ALA A 73 -2.93 -2.69 -19.22
N VAL A 74 -2.01 -1.85 -18.74
CA VAL A 74 -0.66 -1.70 -19.30
C VAL A 74 0.28 -2.81 -18.84
N LEU A 75 0.06 -3.32 -17.63
CA LEU A 75 0.94 -4.28 -16.97
C LEU A 75 0.57 -5.74 -17.24
N ALA A 76 -0.61 -6.02 -17.78
CA ALA A 76 -1.04 -7.38 -18.13
C ALA A 76 -0.02 -8.06 -19.05
N SER A 77 0.37 -9.30 -18.73
CA SER A 77 1.38 -10.11 -19.41
C SER A 77 2.79 -9.50 -19.40
N LYS A 78 3.07 -8.55 -18.52
CA LYS A 78 4.41 -7.99 -18.30
C LYS A 78 5.08 -8.65 -17.11
N SER A 79 6.42 -8.52 -17.06
CA SER A 79 7.19 -8.96 -15.91
C SER A 79 6.77 -8.17 -14.65
N ALA A 80 6.70 -8.88 -13.51
CA ALA A 80 6.48 -8.27 -12.19
C ALA A 80 7.78 -7.66 -11.60
N ALA A 81 8.84 -7.51 -12.39
CA ALA A 81 10.07 -6.86 -11.96
C ALA A 81 9.82 -5.37 -11.63
N PRO A 82 10.04 -4.92 -10.36
CA PRO A 82 9.63 -3.59 -9.92
C PRO A 82 10.18 -2.45 -10.79
N ALA A 83 11.45 -2.55 -11.23
CA ALA A 83 12.06 -1.53 -12.10
C ALA A 83 11.38 -1.42 -13.47
N GLU A 84 10.96 -2.54 -14.07
CA GLU A 84 10.25 -2.54 -15.34
C GLU A 84 8.83 -2.01 -15.17
N VAL A 85 8.11 -2.47 -14.15
CA VAL A 85 6.77 -1.99 -13.79
C VAL A 85 6.78 -0.48 -13.61
N ARG A 86 7.73 0.04 -12.83
CA ARG A 86 7.89 1.48 -12.62
C ARG A 86 8.08 2.23 -13.94
N ARG A 87 8.98 1.78 -14.80
CA ARG A 87 9.25 2.39 -16.12
C ARG A 87 8.00 2.45 -17.00
N LEU A 88 7.20 1.36 -17.03
CA LEU A 88 5.96 1.29 -17.80
C LEU A 88 4.92 2.27 -17.25
N LEU A 89 4.77 2.36 -15.93
CA LEU A 89 3.82 3.27 -15.29
C LEU A 89 4.24 4.74 -15.43
N GLU A 90 5.52 5.06 -15.34
CA GLU A 90 6.04 6.41 -15.61
C GLU A 90 5.74 6.84 -17.05
N ALA A 91 5.87 5.94 -18.01
CA ALA A 91 5.51 6.20 -19.39
C ALA A 91 3.99 6.39 -19.57
N ARG A 92 3.16 5.54 -18.92
CA ARG A 92 1.69 5.62 -18.97
C ARG A 92 1.17 6.94 -18.43
N PHE A 93 1.71 7.38 -17.30
CA PHE A 93 1.23 8.56 -16.59
C PHE A 93 2.02 9.83 -16.90
N ARG A 94 2.88 9.83 -17.93
CA ARG A 94 3.74 10.95 -18.29
C ARG A 94 3.00 12.30 -18.41
N LEU A 95 1.85 12.31 -19.06
CA LEU A 95 1.08 13.53 -19.30
C LEU A 95 0.25 13.96 -18.07
N VAL A 96 -0.15 13.01 -17.23
CA VAL A 96 -0.88 13.29 -15.97
C VAL A 96 0.08 13.73 -14.88
N GLY A 97 1.30 13.24 -14.93
CA GLY A 97 2.31 13.45 -13.90
C GLY A 97 2.30 12.38 -12.81
N ALA A 98 3.48 11.94 -12.39
CA ALA A 98 3.67 10.90 -11.36
C ALA A 98 3.79 11.54 -9.95
N ARG A 99 2.82 12.37 -9.57
CA ARG A 99 2.75 13.00 -8.23
C ARG A 99 1.39 12.76 -7.59
N GLY A 100 1.30 12.99 -6.27
CA GLY A 100 0.05 12.83 -5.52
C GLY A 100 -0.50 11.41 -5.66
N ILE A 101 -1.78 11.30 -6.04
CA ILE A 101 -2.48 10.02 -6.12
C ILE A 101 -1.87 9.05 -7.13
N VAL A 102 -1.31 9.55 -8.24
CA VAL A 102 -0.60 8.70 -9.21
C VAL A 102 0.64 8.06 -8.57
N SER A 103 1.44 8.83 -7.82
CA SER A 103 2.58 8.28 -7.08
C SER A 103 2.15 7.26 -6.03
N MET A 104 1.02 7.50 -5.36
CA MET A 104 0.48 6.54 -4.38
C MET A 104 0.14 5.20 -5.02
N ILE A 105 -0.57 5.18 -6.14
CA ILE A 105 -0.93 3.91 -6.80
C ILE A 105 0.29 3.21 -7.39
N MET A 106 1.24 3.96 -7.91
CA MET A 106 2.51 3.38 -8.38
C MET A 106 3.27 2.71 -7.23
N ALA A 107 3.33 3.35 -6.05
CA ALA A 107 3.95 2.77 -4.86
C ALA A 107 3.20 1.51 -4.38
N GLY A 108 1.86 1.51 -4.38
CA GLY A 108 1.08 0.33 -4.01
C GLY A 108 1.32 -0.85 -4.94
N ILE A 109 1.40 -0.61 -6.25
CA ILE A 109 1.72 -1.66 -7.24
C ILE A 109 3.17 -2.15 -7.06
N ASP A 110 4.13 -1.24 -6.80
CA ASP A 110 5.52 -1.59 -6.53
C ASP A 110 5.64 -2.51 -5.30
N ILE A 111 4.96 -2.15 -4.20
CA ILE A 111 4.90 -2.99 -2.99
C ILE A 111 4.33 -4.38 -3.31
N ALA A 112 3.25 -4.47 -4.09
CA ALA A 112 2.67 -5.75 -4.47
C ALA A 112 3.61 -6.59 -5.34
N CYS A 113 4.43 -5.96 -6.22
CA CYS A 113 5.47 -6.66 -6.98
C CYS A 113 6.55 -7.24 -6.05
N TRP A 114 7.06 -6.43 -5.12
CA TRP A 114 8.05 -6.89 -4.14
C TRP A 114 7.51 -7.99 -3.24
N ASP A 115 6.25 -7.89 -2.80
CA ASP A 115 5.60 -8.92 -2.02
C ASP A 115 5.48 -10.23 -2.81
N ALA A 116 5.06 -10.17 -4.08
CA ALA A 116 5.01 -11.34 -4.95
C ALA A 116 6.38 -12.02 -5.10
N LEU A 117 7.44 -11.24 -5.30
CA LEU A 117 8.81 -11.76 -5.41
C LEU A 117 9.28 -12.42 -4.11
N ALA A 118 8.96 -11.82 -2.96
CA ALA A 118 9.30 -12.37 -1.64
C ALA A 118 8.57 -13.68 -1.37
N VAL A 119 7.26 -13.74 -1.68
CA VAL A 119 6.44 -14.95 -1.57
C VAL A 119 6.98 -16.05 -2.49
N ALA A 120 7.30 -15.74 -3.75
CA ALA A 120 7.88 -16.70 -4.70
C ALA A 120 9.25 -17.23 -4.25
N ALA A 121 10.05 -16.40 -3.60
CA ALA A 121 11.34 -16.79 -3.05
C ALA A 121 11.23 -17.56 -1.72
N GLY A 122 10.06 -17.59 -1.08
CA GLY A 122 9.88 -18.15 0.27
C GLY A 122 10.64 -17.38 1.35
N LEU A 123 10.87 -16.08 1.16
CA LEU A 123 11.66 -15.23 2.04
C LEU A 123 10.85 -14.05 2.58
N PRO A 124 11.10 -13.62 3.83
CA PRO A 124 10.66 -12.30 4.25
C PRO A 124 11.22 -11.21 3.34
N LEU A 125 10.43 -10.17 3.04
CA LEU A 125 10.86 -9.08 2.15
C LEU A 125 12.15 -8.42 2.63
N ALA A 126 12.31 -8.21 3.93
CA ALA A 126 13.55 -7.67 4.49
C ALA A 126 14.78 -8.50 4.10
N THR A 127 14.68 -9.83 4.17
CA THR A 127 15.75 -10.75 3.79
C THR A 127 16.00 -10.71 2.29
N LEU A 128 14.95 -10.67 1.47
CA LEU A 128 15.07 -10.53 0.01
C LEU A 128 15.81 -9.25 -0.37
N LEU A 129 15.59 -8.16 0.37
CA LEU A 129 16.25 -6.87 0.19
C LEU A 129 17.66 -6.81 0.82
N GLY A 130 18.17 -7.93 1.37
CA GLY A 130 19.50 -8.01 1.97
C GLY A 130 19.61 -7.49 3.39
N ALA A 131 18.50 -7.22 4.08
CA ALA A 131 18.52 -6.79 5.46
C ALA A 131 18.41 -7.98 6.44
N PRO A 132 19.09 -7.95 7.59
CA PRO A 132 18.90 -8.92 8.66
C PRO A 132 17.53 -8.73 9.31
N LEU A 133 16.88 -9.82 9.71
CA LEU A 133 15.69 -9.76 10.56
C LEU A 133 16.10 -9.33 11.98
N ARG A 134 15.55 -8.21 12.43
CA ARG A 134 15.81 -7.66 13.78
C ARG A 134 14.58 -6.93 14.30
N PRO A 135 14.38 -6.83 15.61
CA PRO A 135 13.39 -5.93 16.19
C PRO A 135 13.66 -4.48 15.76
N ILE A 136 12.60 -3.75 15.44
CA ILE A 136 12.65 -2.33 15.09
C ILE A 136 11.88 -1.57 16.18
N PRO A 137 12.46 -0.52 16.79
CA PRO A 137 11.73 0.33 17.70
C PRO A 137 10.47 0.90 17.03
N ALA A 138 9.34 0.77 17.69
CA ALA A 138 8.08 1.30 17.22
C ALA A 138 7.44 2.17 18.30
N TYR A 139 6.60 3.10 17.89
CA TYR A 139 5.74 3.85 18.79
C TYR A 139 4.27 3.64 18.41
N ASN A 140 3.41 3.72 19.42
CA ASN A 140 1.97 3.64 19.19
C ASN A 140 1.44 5.04 18.83
N SER A 141 0.93 5.19 17.59
CA SER A 141 0.31 6.44 17.12
C SER A 141 -1.22 6.34 17.02
N ASN A 142 -1.82 5.29 17.61
CA ASN A 142 -3.26 5.12 17.64
C ASN A 142 -3.85 5.91 18.79
N GLY A 143 -4.35 7.09 18.55
CA GLY A 143 -4.88 7.98 19.55
C GLY A 143 -3.99 9.21 19.76
N LEU A 144 -4.20 9.90 20.88
CA LEU A 144 -3.51 11.17 21.22
C LEU A 144 -3.62 12.21 20.07
N GLY A 145 -4.73 12.17 19.35
CA GLY A 145 -5.05 13.16 18.34
C GLY A 145 -5.35 14.52 18.97
N LEU A 146 -5.96 15.43 18.20
CA LEU A 146 -6.43 16.72 18.72
C LEU A 146 -7.67 16.49 19.61
N VAL A 147 -7.44 16.16 20.87
CA VAL A 147 -8.46 15.97 21.92
C VAL A 147 -8.28 16.99 23.02
N ALA A 148 -9.31 17.16 23.85
CA ALA A 148 -9.24 18.05 24.99
C ALA A 148 -8.15 17.61 25.99
N PRO A 149 -7.42 18.52 26.64
CA PRO A 149 -6.33 18.19 27.55
C PRO A 149 -6.70 17.18 28.64
N GLU A 150 -7.95 17.25 29.13
CA GLU A 150 -8.47 16.35 30.16
C GLU A 150 -8.58 14.90 29.68
N ALA A 151 -8.83 14.70 28.39
CA ALA A 151 -8.93 13.37 27.77
C ALA A 151 -7.57 12.78 27.42
N VAL A 152 -6.53 13.60 27.20
CA VAL A 152 -5.20 13.15 26.77
C VAL A 152 -4.57 12.21 27.79
N ALA A 153 -4.63 12.57 29.08
CA ALA A 153 -4.01 11.78 30.15
C ALA A 153 -4.65 10.38 30.25
N GLN A 154 -5.98 10.31 30.17
CA GLN A 154 -6.70 9.04 30.21
C GLN A 154 -6.38 8.18 28.98
N GLU A 155 -6.40 8.78 27.78
CA GLU A 155 -6.08 8.08 26.54
C GLU A 155 -4.63 7.59 26.53
N ALA A 156 -3.69 8.37 27.08
CA ALA A 156 -2.29 7.95 27.20
C ALA A 156 -2.14 6.70 28.08
N LEU A 157 -2.84 6.63 29.20
CA LEU A 157 -2.83 5.44 30.06
C LEU A 157 -3.35 4.20 29.33
N GLU A 158 -4.46 4.33 28.60
CA GLU A 158 -5.03 3.23 27.81
C GLU A 158 -4.16 2.76 26.64
N LEU A 159 -3.17 3.54 26.22
CA LEU A 159 -2.24 3.18 25.15
C LEU A 159 -0.97 2.48 25.63
N VAL A 160 -0.69 2.54 26.94
CA VAL A 160 0.48 1.90 27.57
C VAL A 160 0.16 0.48 28.03
N ASP A 161 -1.12 0.18 28.36
CA ASP A 161 -1.59 -1.14 28.72
C ASP A 161 -1.78 -2.06 27.47
#